data_c16f7907dfbaa96ce6ca4aae7d642dd4
#
_entry.id   c16f7907dfbaa96ce6ca4aae7d642dd4
#
_cell.length_a   1.000
_cell.length_b   1.000
_cell.length_c   1.000
_cell.angle_alpha   90.00
_cell.angle_beta   90.00
_cell.angle_gamma   90.00
#
_symmetry.space_group_name_H-M   'P 1'
#
loop_
_entity.id
_entity.type
_entity.pdbx_description
1 polymer ?
#
loop_
_entity_poly.entity_id
_entity_poly.type
_entity_poly.pdbx_seq_one_letter_code
_entity_poly.pdbx_strand_id
1 'polypeptide(L)'
;TEIIERRAAILCTRRPRSRDEHTPISFQLMTVHGDAGAPSFETDRVRFIGRGGTMAAPNALLGRSALSGSAGSVLDPVAAIRQQVTIDAGDSATVDIVSGVGDTRDVVLGLIEKYQDRRLADRVFDLTWTHSQVVLRQLNATEADAQLYGRLASSVLYANASLRGAP
;
A
#
# COMPACT_ATOMS: atom_id res chain seq x y z
N THR A 1 5.95 13.91 0.43
CA THR A 1 6.29 12.51 0.77
C THR A 1 7.49 12.48 1.71
N GLU A 2 7.55 11.49 2.59
CA GLU A 2 8.62 11.26 3.56
C GLU A 2 8.99 9.77 3.52
N ILE A 3 10.29 9.46 3.53
CA ILE A 3 10.79 8.07 3.61
C ILE A 3 11.25 7.80 5.04
N ILE A 4 10.75 6.74 5.64
CA ILE A 4 11.18 6.23 6.95
C ILE A 4 12.03 4.97 6.73
N GLU A 5 13.30 5.17 6.37
CA GLU A 5 14.20 4.09 5.94
C GLU A 5 14.27 2.94 6.95
N ARG A 6 14.44 3.26 8.26
CA ARG A 6 14.54 2.26 9.34
C ARG A 6 13.29 1.37 9.47
N ARG A 7 12.17 1.80 8.92
CA ARG A 7 10.88 1.12 9.01
C ARG A 7 10.42 0.57 7.66
N ALA A 8 11.21 0.73 6.61
CA ALA A 8 10.84 0.39 5.23
C ALA A 8 9.45 0.92 4.85
N ALA A 9 9.20 2.20 5.18
CA ALA A 9 7.91 2.84 4.99
C ALA A 9 8.01 4.19 4.26
N ILE A 10 6.95 4.53 3.56
CA ILE A 10 6.76 5.83 2.91
C ILE A 10 5.48 6.46 3.47
N LEU A 11 5.58 7.73 3.87
CA LEU A 11 4.46 8.56 4.27
C LEU A 11 4.11 9.54 3.15
N CYS A 12 2.83 9.71 2.90
CA CYS A 12 2.34 10.69 1.93
C CYS A 12 1.34 11.62 2.60
N THR A 13 1.60 12.93 2.49
CA THR A 13 0.72 13.99 2.96
C THR A 13 0.31 14.85 1.78
N ARG A 14 -0.88 15.37 1.83
CA ARG A 14 -1.38 16.36 0.88
C ARG A 14 -1.39 17.74 1.54
N ARG A 15 -1.04 18.76 0.78
CA ARG A 15 -1.24 20.14 1.25
C ARG A 15 -2.73 20.41 1.40
N PRO A 16 -3.20 20.95 2.55
CA PRO A 16 -4.59 21.31 2.72
C PRO A 16 -4.99 22.40 1.71
N ARG A 17 -6.21 22.32 1.20
CA ARG A 17 -6.78 23.30 0.24
C ARG A 17 -7.33 24.53 0.95
N SER A 18 -7.73 24.37 2.21
CA SER A 18 -8.18 25.45 3.10
C SER A 18 -7.55 25.33 4.47
N ARG A 19 -7.69 26.39 5.30
CA ARG A 19 -7.14 26.38 6.68
C ARG A 19 -7.84 25.40 7.59
N ASP A 20 -9.10 25.10 7.32
CA ASP A 20 -9.95 24.24 8.14
C ASP A 20 -9.94 22.78 7.65
N GLU A 21 -9.21 22.50 6.57
CA GLU A 21 -9.14 21.16 6.02
C GLU A 21 -8.14 20.32 6.79
N HIS A 22 -8.63 19.25 7.42
CA HIS A 22 -7.80 18.20 7.99
C HIS A 22 -7.37 17.23 6.88
N THR A 23 -6.06 17.09 6.68
CA THR A 23 -5.52 16.17 5.67
C THR A 23 -4.89 14.98 6.39
N PRO A 24 -5.47 13.77 6.23
CA PRO A 24 -4.89 12.58 6.80
C PRO A 24 -3.55 12.24 6.12
N ILE A 25 -2.72 11.51 6.85
CA ILE A 25 -1.44 11.00 6.38
C ILE A 25 -1.63 9.55 5.97
N SER A 26 -1.37 9.24 4.71
CA SER A 26 -1.32 7.86 4.25
C SER A 26 0.10 7.30 4.36
N PHE A 27 0.20 5.98 4.57
CA PHE A 27 1.48 5.29 4.57
C PHE A 27 1.43 3.99 3.77
N GLN A 28 2.59 3.62 3.27
CA GLN A 28 2.88 2.32 2.68
C GLN A 28 4.06 1.72 3.44
N LEU A 29 3.90 0.50 3.92
CA LEU A 29 4.91 -0.27 4.63
C LEU A 29 5.18 -1.57 3.87
N MET A 30 6.44 -1.99 3.80
CA MET A 30 6.83 -3.32 3.33
C MET A 30 7.78 -3.95 4.35
N THR A 31 7.47 -5.16 4.80
CA THR A 31 8.33 -5.95 5.67
C THR A 31 8.66 -7.27 4.99
N VAL A 32 9.93 -7.60 4.89
CA VAL A 32 10.40 -8.88 4.34
C VAL A 32 10.90 -9.75 5.47
N HIS A 33 10.36 -10.96 5.54
CA HIS A 33 10.78 -12.03 6.47
C HIS A 33 11.54 -13.08 5.67
N GLY A 34 12.86 -13.04 5.77
CA GLY A 34 13.80 -13.90 5.02
C GLY A 34 15.14 -13.19 4.81
N ASP A 35 16.02 -13.76 4.00
CA ASP A 35 17.28 -13.12 3.62
C ASP A 35 17.00 -12.02 2.58
N ALA A 36 17.14 -10.77 3.01
CA ALA A 36 16.83 -9.63 2.19
C ALA A 36 17.87 -8.51 2.34
N GLY A 37 18.21 -7.91 1.22
CA GLY A 37 19.08 -6.73 1.16
C GLY A 37 18.40 -5.47 1.72
N ALA A 38 19.11 -4.34 1.71
CA ALA A 38 18.55 -3.08 2.14
C ALA A 38 17.40 -2.63 1.20
N PRO A 39 16.32 -2.06 1.76
CA PRO A 39 15.25 -1.49 0.96
C PRO A 39 15.70 -0.20 0.25
N SER A 40 15.13 0.06 -0.91
CA SER A 40 15.27 1.31 -1.64
C SER A 40 13.90 1.86 -2.00
N PHE A 41 13.82 3.18 -2.21
CA PHE A 41 12.56 3.91 -2.24
C PHE A 41 12.49 4.85 -3.42
N GLU A 42 11.29 5.09 -3.93
CA GLU A 42 11.00 6.16 -4.87
C GLU A 42 9.60 6.72 -4.58
N THR A 43 9.49 8.04 -4.54
CA THR A 43 8.21 8.69 -4.34
C THR A 43 7.78 9.58 -5.50
N ASP A 44 8.65 9.79 -6.49
CA ASP A 44 8.35 10.53 -7.71
C ASP A 44 8.03 9.55 -8.85
N ARG A 45 6.77 9.56 -9.29
CA ARG A 45 6.29 8.68 -10.34
C ARG A 45 6.97 8.92 -11.69
N VAL A 46 7.31 10.16 -12.00
CA VAL A 46 8.00 10.50 -13.25
C VAL A 46 9.39 9.86 -13.28
N ARG A 47 10.11 9.90 -12.15
CA ARG A 47 11.41 9.22 -12.00
C ARG A 47 11.29 7.71 -12.01
N PHE A 48 10.24 7.18 -11.34
CA PHE A 48 9.99 5.73 -11.33
C PHE A 48 9.71 5.19 -12.72
N ILE A 49 8.83 5.83 -13.49
CA ILE A 49 8.51 5.42 -14.87
C ILE A 49 9.70 5.67 -15.79
N GLY A 50 10.34 6.83 -15.68
CA GLY A 50 11.44 7.25 -16.53
C GLY A 50 11.02 7.61 -17.97
N ARG A 51 11.93 8.24 -18.70
CA ARG A 51 11.69 8.63 -20.09
C ARG A 51 11.55 7.39 -20.98
N GLY A 52 10.45 7.31 -21.71
CA GLY A 52 10.13 6.18 -22.61
C GLY A 52 9.62 4.93 -21.91
N GLY A 53 9.54 4.93 -20.57
CA GLY A 53 8.93 3.86 -19.79
C GLY A 53 7.41 3.98 -19.72
N THR A 54 6.77 2.92 -19.20
CA THR A 54 5.33 2.88 -18.90
C THR A 54 5.11 2.34 -17.50
N MET A 55 3.88 2.44 -16.97
CA MET A 55 3.55 1.82 -15.69
C MET A 55 3.72 0.29 -15.69
N ALA A 56 3.52 -0.35 -16.84
CA ALA A 56 3.70 -1.80 -16.99
C ALA A 56 5.18 -2.19 -17.11
N ALA A 57 6.05 -1.26 -17.56
CA ALA A 57 7.48 -1.47 -17.71
C ALA A 57 8.25 -0.19 -17.33
N PRO A 58 8.29 0.14 -16.05
CA PRO A 58 8.99 1.34 -15.57
C PRO A 58 10.51 1.14 -15.61
N ASN A 59 11.23 2.18 -16.03
CA ASN A 59 12.69 2.14 -16.13
C ASN A 59 13.37 1.83 -14.79
N ALA A 60 12.78 2.23 -13.68
CA ALA A 60 13.28 1.94 -12.34
C ALA A 60 13.41 0.43 -12.03
N LEU A 61 12.69 -0.43 -12.77
CA LEU A 61 12.73 -1.89 -12.59
C LEU A 61 13.58 -2.62 -13.62
N LEU A 62 14.11 -1.94 -14.64
CA LEU A 62 14.90 -2.56 -15.71
C LEU A 62 16.31 -3.01 -15.26
N GLY A 63 16.78 -2.52 -14.12
CA GLY A 63 18.10 -2.84 -13.59
C GLY A 63 18.07 -3.40 -12.16
N ARG A 64 19.26 -3.73 -11.65
CA ARG A 64 19.44 -4.14 -10.24
C ARG A 64 19.82 -2.99 -9.31
N SER A 65 19.95 -1.76 -9.83
CA SER A 65 20.29 -0.59 -9.02
C SER A 65 19.18 -0.24 -8.05
N ALA A 66 19.56 0.34 -6.92
CA ALA A 66 18.59 0.89 -5.96
C ALA A 66 17.71 1.97 -6.61
N LEU A 67 16.51 2.14 -6.10
CA LEU A 67 15.65 3.27 -6.44
C LEU A 67 16.30 4.58 -5.99
N SER A 68 15.93 5.71 -6.60
CA SER A 68 16.67 6.97 -6.46
C SER A 68 16.52 7.68 -5.10
N GLY A 69 15.60 7.23 -4.25
CA GLY A 69 15.39 7.82 -2.92
C GLY A 69 14.74 9.20 -2.94
N SER A 70 14.05 9.56 -4.02
CA SER A 70 13.39 10.85 -4.11
C SER A 70 12.27 10.98 -3.08
N ALA A 71 12.25 12.09 -2.34
CA ALA A 71 11.24 12.39 -1.34
C ALA A 71 10.97 13.90 -1.28
N GLY A 72 10.00 14.32 -0.48
CA GLY A 72 9.63 15.72 -0.30
C GLY A 72 8.42 16.13 -1.14
N SER A 73 8.49 17.31 -1.74
CA SER A 73 7.40 17.84 -2.56
C SER A 73 7.48 17.25 -3.97
N VAL A 74 6.62 16.30 -4.27
CA VAL A 74 6.47 15.70 -5.60
C VAL A 74 5.10 16.04 -6.17
N LEU A 75 5.04 16.29 -7.48
CA LEU A 75 3.79 16.65 -8.17
C LEU A 75 2.90 15.44 -8.42
N ASP A 76 3.50 14.32 -8.77
CA ASP A 76 2.82 13.06 -9.06
C ASP A 76 3.44 11.95 -8.20
N PRO A 77 2.90 11.70 -6.99
CA PRO A 77 3.50 10.78 -6.05
C PRO A 77 3.27 9.31 -6.43
N VAL A 78 4.25 8.47 -6.12
CA VAL A 78 4.18 7.02 -6.08
C VAL A 78 4.76 6.52 -4.76
N ALA A 79 4.25 5.44 -4.23
CA ALA A 79 4.87 4.75 -3.11
C ALA A 79 5.54 3.47 -3.64
N ALA A 80 6.80 3.56 -4.00
CA ALA A 80 7.57 2.43 -4.47
C ALA A 80 8.65 2.04 -3.45
N ILE A 81 8.60 0.80 -2.99
CA ILE A 81 9.60 0.19 -2.11
C ILE A 81 10.14 -1.04 -2.83
N ARG A 82 11.46 -1.12 -2.99
CA ARG A 82 12.13 -2.24 -3.64
C ARG A 82 13.15 -2.83 -2.70
N GLN A 83 13.14 -4.15 -2.59
CA GLN A 83 14.09 -4.92 -1.81
C GLN A 83 14.47 -6.18 -2.59
N GLN A 84 15.74 -6.55 -2.58
CA GLN A 84 16.19 -7.80 -3.17
C GLN A 84 16.06 -8.89 -2.11
N VAL A 85 15.45 -10.01 -2.49
CA VAL A 85 15.28 -11.19 -1.63
C VAL A 85 16.06 -12.35 -2.24
N THR A 86 16.82 -13.05 -1.40
CA THR A 86 17.51 -14.27 -1.78
C THR A 86 16.76 -15.45 -1.17
N ILE A 87 16.41 -16.43 -1.98
CA ILE A 87 15.71 -17.64 -1.53
C ILE A 87 16.54 -18.83 -1.94
N ASP A 88 17.07 -19.56 -0.97
CA ASP A 88 17.81 -20.79 -1.19
C ASP A 88 16.87 -21.96 -1.50
N ALA A 89 17.45 -23.05 -2.02
CA ALA A 89 16.66 -24.22 -2.41
C ALA A 89 15.96 -24.84 -1.18
N GLY A 90 14.64 -24.91 -1.21
CA GLY A 90 13.80 -25.42 -0.12
C GLY A 90 13.36 -24.38 0.90
N ASP A 91 13.88 -23.16 0.82
CA ASP A 91 13.51 -22.03 1.68
C ASP A 91 12.32 -21.25 1.16
N SER A 92 11.82 -20.34 1.98
CA SER A 92 10.74 -19.42 1.64
C SER A 92 11.01 -18.04 2.22
N ALA A 93 10.49 -17.01 1.56
CA ALA A 93 10.44 -15.65 2.09
C ALA A 93 8.99 -15.14 2.09
N THR A 94 8.62 -14.40 3.12
CA THR A 94 7.31 -13.76 3.20
C THR A 94 7.47 -12.25 3.10
N VAL A 95 6.61 -11.62 2.31
CA VAL A 95 6.56 -10.17 2.17
C VAL A 95 5.20 -9.68 2.64
N ASP A 96 5.20 -8.86 3.69
CA ASP A 96 4.01 -8.21 4.20
C ASP A 96 3.96 -6.76 3.67
N ILE A 97 2.87 -6.41 3.03
CA ILE A 97 2.62 -5.06 2.52
C ILE A 97 1.40 -4.51 3.25
N VAL A 98 1.59 -3.36 3.90
CA VAL A 98 0.52 -2.69 4.66
C VAL A 98 0.34 -1.28 4.14
N SER A 99 -0.88 -0.96 3.75
CA SER A 99 -1.30 0.40 3.41
C SER A 99 -2.26 0.90 4.49
N GLY A 100 -2.10 2.13 4.91
CA GLY A 100 -2.96 2.68 5.94
C GLY A 100 -3.03 4.21 5.90
N VAL A 101 -3.90 4.72 6.77
CA VAL A 101 -4.15 6.15 6.93
C VAL A 101 -4.29 6.46 8.41
N GLY A 102 -3.79 7.61 8.83
CA GLY A 102 -3.94 8.12 10.18
C GLY A 102 -4.03 9.64 10.19
N ASP A 103 -4.65 10.17 11.24
CA ASP A 103 -4.92 11.60 11.35
C ASP A 103 -3.67 12.41 11.72
N THR A 104 -2.72 11.79 12.41
CA THR A 104 -1.48 12.43 12.83
C THR A 104 -0.27 11.57 12.50
N ARG A 105 0.90 12.19 12.41
CA ARG A 105 2.16 11.49 12.17
C ARG A 105 2.46 10.45 13.27
N ASP A 106 2.17 10.75 14.52
CA ASP A 106 2.43 9.84 15.64
C ASP A 106 1.51 8.61 15.57
N VAL A 107 0.24 8.78 15.21
CA VAL A 107 -0.68 7.67 14.95
C VAL A 107 -0.16 6.78 13.82
N VAL A 108 0.29 7.38 12.72
CA VAL A 108 0.84 6.64 11.57
C VAL A 108 2.10 5.87 11.95
N LEU A 109 3.03 6.49 12.67
CA LEU A 109 4.25 5.81 13.14
C LEU A 109 3.93 4.65 14.09
N GLY A 110 2.94 4.81 14.97
CA GLY A 110 2.45 3.74 15.84
C GLY A 110 1.82 2.58 15.06
N LEU A 111 1.07 2.88 13.98
CA LEU A 111 0.53 1.85 13.10
C LEU A 111 1.63 1.11 12.33
N ILE A 112 2.62 1.83 11.81
CA ILE A 112 3.79 1.24 11.14
C ILE A 112 4.52 0.28 12.11
N GLU A 113 4.82 0.73 13.32
CA GLU A 113 5.48 -0.09 14.33
C GLU A 113 4.67 -1.35 14.67
N LYS A 114 3.37 -1.17 14.88
CA LYS A 114 2.46 -2.26 15.20
C LYS A 114 2.42 -3.33 14.10
N TYR A 115 2.30 -2.93 12.84
CA TYR A 115 2.10 -3.86 11.72
C TYR A 115 3.40 -4.35 11.06
N GLN A 116 4.56 -3.97 11.56
CA GLN A 116 5.83 -4.63 11.25
C GLN A 116 5.98 -5.99 11.94
N ASP A 117 5.22 -6.23 13.01
CA ASP A 117 5.25 -7.51 13.73
C ASP A 117 4.42 -8.57 12.98
N ARG A 118 5.09 -9.60 12.47
CA ARG A 118 4.49 -10.73 11.77
C ARG A 118 3.37 -11.40 12.57
N ARG A 119 3.51 -11.53 13.88
CA ARG A 119 2.51 -12.15 14.76
C ARG A 119 1.18 -11.36 14.73
N LEU A 120 1.26 -10.05 14.58
CA LEU A 120 0.06 -9.21 14.47
C LEU A 120 -0.60 -9.36 13.10
N ALA A 121 0.17 -9.53 12.02
CA ALA A 121 -0.37 -9.83 10.70
C ALA A 121 -1.15 -11.15 10.72
N ASP A 122 -0.58 -12.21 11.23
CA ASP A 122 -1.26 -13.52 11.36
C ASP A 122 -2.54 -13.39 12.20
N ARG A 123 -2.47 -12.71 13.34
CA ARG A 123 -3.65 -12.46 14.19
C ARG A 123 -4.76 -11.68 13.48
N VAL A 124 -4.40 -10.72 12.63
CA VAL A 124 -5.40 -9.96 11.85
C VAL A 124 -6.13 -10.89 10.89
N PHE A 125 -5.43 -11.78 10.21
CA PHE A 125 -6.04 -12.76 9.31
C PHE A 125 -6.95 -13.74 10.06
N ASP A 126 -6.52 -14.26 11.19
CA ASP A 126 -7.32 -15.16 12.04
C ASP A 126 -8.61 -14.49 12.52
N LEU A 127 -8.53 -13.22 12.93
CA LEU A 127 -9.68 -12.48 13.44
C LEU A 127 -10.60 -11.95 12.31
N THR A 128 -10.11 -11.78 11.10
CA THR A 128 -10.87 -11.21 9.97
C THR A 128 -12.10 -12.05 9.66
N TRP A 129 -11.96 -13.39 9.65
CA TRP A 129 -13.09 -14.26 9.39
C TRP A 129 -14.19 -14.10 10.46
N THR A 130 -13.82 -14.15 11.73
CA THR A 130 -14.78 -13.98 12.83
C THR A 130 -15.45 -12.61 12.78
N HIS A 131 -14.68 -11.56 12.53
CA HIS A 131 -15.20 -10.21 12.41
C HIS A 131 -16.17 -10.08 11.24
N SER A 132 -15.85 -10.64 10.08
CA SER A 132 -16.73 -10.61 8.92
C SER A 132 -18.08 -11.28 9.20
N GLN A 133 -18.10 -12.41 9.92
CA GLN A 133 -19.33 -13.09 10.30
C GLN A 133 -20.19 -12.25 11.25
N VAL A 134 -19.56 -11.53 12.18
CA VAL A 134 -20.28 -10.60 13.09
C VAL A 134 -20.92 -9.46 12.30
N VAL A 135 -20.16 -8.85 11.36
CA VAL A 135 -20.68 -7.77 10.51
C VAL A 135 -21.84 -8.24 9.65
N LEU A 136 -21.71 -9.41 8.99
CA LEU A 136 -22.80 -9.97 8.17
C LEU A 136 -24.08 -10.20 8.99
N ARG A 137 -23.96 -10.72 10.21
CA ARG A 137 -25.10 -10.89 11.12
C ARG A 137 -25.72 -9.56 11.52
N GLN A 138 -24.92 -8.54 11.84
CA GLN A 138 -25.43 -7.20 12.18
C GLN A 138 -26.18 -6.56 11.01
N LEU A 139 -25.74 -6.80 9.78
CA LEU A 139 -26.39 -6.32 8.55
C LEU A 139 -27.54 -7.21 8.08
N ASN A 140 -27.79 -8.34 8.76
CA ASN A 140 -28.74 -9.37 8.30
C ASN A 140 -28.47 -9.80 6.85
N ALA A 141 -27.19 -9.93 6.50
CA ALA A 141 -26.69 -10.29 5.18
C ALA A 141 -26.03 -11.67 5.19
N THR A 142 -26.09 -12.35 4.06
CA THR A 142 -25.42 -13.62 3.83
C THR A 142 -24.06 -13.42 3.17
N GLU A 143 -23.24 -14.46 3.11
CA GLU A 143 -21.98 -14.47 2.35
C GLU A 143 -22.20 -14.13 0.86
N ALA A 144 -23.29 -14.65 0.27
CA ALA A 144 -23.65 -14.36 -1.12
C ALA A 144 -24.00 -12.88 -1.32
N ASP A 145 -24.68 -12.27 -0.35
CA ASP A 145 -24.98 -10.83 -0.38
C ASP A 145 -23.68 -10.01 -0.29
N ALA A 146 -22.74 -10.40 0.57
CA ALA A 146 -21.45 -9.74 0.68
C ALA A 146 -20.66 -9.78 -0.64
N GLN A 147 -20.66 -10.92 -1.32
CA GLN A 147 -20.02 -11.05 -2.64
C GLN A 147 -20.72 -10.18 -3.70
N LEU A 148 -22.06 -10.14 -3.69
CA LEU A 148 -22.82 -9.27 -4.60
C LEU A 148 -22.49 -7.79 -4.33
N TYR A 149 -22.50 -7.35 -3.07
CA TYR A 149 -22.17 -5.98 -2.70
C TYR A 149 -20.74 -5.62 -3.08
N GLY A 150 -19.78 -6.53 -2.93
CA GLY A 150 -18.41 -6.34 -3.37
C GLY A 150 -18.28 -6.11 -4.88
N ARG A 151 -19.04 -6.86 -5.69
CA ARG A 151 -19.09 -6.66 -7.15
C ARG A 151 -19.72 -5.32 -7.52
N LEU A 152 -20.83 -4.94 -6.87
CA LEU A 152 -21.47 -3.65 -7.08
C LEU A 152 -20.56 -2.49 -6.68
N ALA A 153 -19.91 -2.58 -5.52
CA ALA A 153 -18.94 -1.57 -5.07
C ALA A 153 -17.77 -1.42 -6.05
N SER A 154 -17.25 -2.51 -6.59
CA SER A 154 -16.21 -2.46 -7.62
C SER A 154 -16.64 -1.68 -8.86
N SER A 155 -17.90 -1.83 -9.28
CA SER A 155 -18.46 -1.10 -10.44
C SER A 155 -18.59 0.41 -10.19
N VAL A 156 -18.76 0.80 -8.93
CA VAL A 156 -18.85 2.22 -8.53
C VAL A 156 -17.47 2.83 -8.33
N LEU A 157 -16.56 2.09 -7.70
CA LEU A 157 -15.22 2.58 -7.35
C LEU A 157 -14.27 2.63 -8.54
N TYR A 158 -14.37 1.66 -9.45
CA TYR A 158 -13.50 1.56 -10.62
C TYR A 158 -14.25 1.90 -11.91
N ALA A 159 -13.65 2.73 -12.74
CA ALA A 159 -14.23 3.07 -14.03
C ALA A 159 -14.30 1.82 -14.93
N ASN A 160 -15.52 1.33 -15.16
CA ASN A 160 -15.77 0.23 -16.07
C ASN A 160 -16.45 0.76 -17.35
N ALA A 161 -15.74 0.73 -18.46
CA ALA A 161 -16.25 1.24 -19.74
C ALA A 161 -17.50 0.50 -20.23
N SER A 162 -17.66 -0.78 -19.89
CA SER A 162 -18.83 -1.58 -20.29
C SER A 162 -20.13 -1.19 -19.56
N LEU A 163 -20.01 -0.46 -18.44
CA LEU A 163 -21.16 0.04 -17.67
C LEU A 163 -21.50 1.51 -17.99
N ARG A 164 -20.76 2.13 -18.90
CA ARG A 164 -21.09 3.48 -19.36
C ARG A 164 -22.12 3.39 -20.48
N GLY A 165 -23.17 4.23 -20.40
CA GLY A 165 -24.07 4.42 -21.52
C GLY A 165 -23.30 4.84 -22.77
N ALA A 166 -23.75 4.43 -23.94
CA ALA A 166 -23.22 4.94 -25.19
C ALA A 166 -23.43 6.47 -25.25
N PRO A 167 -22.46 7.25 -25.80
CA PRO A 167 -22.58 8.70 -25.97
C PRO A 167 -23.72 9.09 -26.90
#